data_c93d7bba897ac2052b9c55fe971cb5a7
#
_entry.id   c93d7bba897ac2052b9c55fe971cb5a7
#
_cell.length_a   1.000
_cell.length_b   1.000
_cell.length_c   1.000
_cell.angle_alpha   90.00
_cell.angle_beta   90.00
_cell.angle_gamma   90.00
#
_symmetry.space_group_name_H-M   'P 1'
#
loop_
_entity.id
_entity.type
_entity.pdbx_description
1 polymer ?
#
loop_
_entity_poly.entity_id
_entity_poly.type
_entity_poly.pdbx_seq_one_letter_code
_entity_poly.pdbx_strand_id
1 'polypeptide(L)'
;AAERRTQSAIWPYVQIARVDHWFKNAFMLLGVLLAVFYEPSLFGWSSVRPLVIAVLATCLIASSNYVLNELLDGPRDRLHPDKKTRPVPSGRIRPALAYAEWLALAAAGFALALSLNVFFFASGLMLWIMGIVYNVPPLRTKEWPYLDVLSESVNNPIRLFLGWFALVTHHVPPISLAIAYWMLGAFFMAMKRFAEF
;
A
#
# COMPACT_ATOMS: atom_id res chain seq x y z
N ALA A 1 41.27 0.93 0.79
CA ALA A 1 40.51 -0.15 0.15
C ALA A 1 39.16 -0.23 0.83
N ALA A 2 38.10 0.32 0.18
CA ALA A 2 36.75 0.29 0.71
C ALA A 2 36.20 -1.13 0.62
N GLU A 3 35.79 -1.70 1.73
CA GLU A 3 35.00 -2.91 1.82
C GLU A 3 33.75 -2.77 0.94
N ARG A 4 33.79 -3.31 -0.26
CA ARG A 4 32.56 -3.68 -0.99
C ARG A 4 31.95 -4.84 -0.24
N ARG A 5 31.09 -4.56 0.75
CA ARG A 5 30.17 -5.57 1.24
C ARG A 5 29.47 -6.15 0.03
N THR A 6 29.63 -7.43 -0.21
CA THR A 6 28.87 -8.23 -1.17
C THR A 6 27.41 -8.20 -0.74
N GLN A 7 26.69 -7.14 -1.11
CA GLN A 7 25.23 -7.12 -0.94
C GLN A 7 24.68 -8.24 -1.81
N SER A 8 23.87 -9.11 -1.22
CA SER A 8 23.26 -10.21 -1.98
C SER A 8 22.50 -9.63 -3.19
N ALA A 9 22.52 -10.34 -4.31
CA ALA A 9 21.82 -9.92 -5.55
C ALA A 9 20.30 -9.71 -5.34
N ILE A 10 19.73 -10.26 -4.28
CA ILE A 10 18.32 -10.21 -3.93
C ILE A 10 17.99 -8.92 -3.13
N TRP A 11 18.94 -8.36 -2.39
CA TRP A 11 18.69 -7.24 -1.49
C TRP A 11 18.06 -6.00 -2.17
N PRO A 12 18.48 -5.57 -3.37
CA PRO A 12 17.84 -4.47 -4.09
C PRO A 12 16.34 -4.70 -4.35
N TYR A 13 15.91 -5.93 -4.60
CA TYR A 13 14.50 -6.28 -4.81
C TYR A 13 13.71 -6.16 -3.51
N VAL A 14 14.23 -6.64 -2.39
CA VAL A 14 13.61 -6.42 -1.06
C VAL A 14 13.49 -4.92 -0.76
N GLN A 15 14.46 -4.11 -1.17
CA GLN A 15 14.42 -2.65 -0.97
C GLN A 15 13.28 -1.98 -1.76
N ILE A 16 13.02 -2.39 -3.02
CA ILE A 16 11.94 -1.79 -3.81
C ILE A 16 10.55 -2.23 -3.36
N ALA A 17 10.43 -3.41 -2.74
CA ALA A 17 9.19 -3.85 -2.08
C ALA A 17 8.84 -3.05 -0.82
N ARG A 18 9.78 -2.25 -0.30
CA ARG A 18 9.62 -1.34 0.84
C ARG A 18 8.96 -1.97 2.04
N VAL A 19 9.50 -3.10 2.47
CA VAL A 19 9.05 -3.80 3.68
C VAL A 19 9.11 -2.88 4.93
N ASP A 20 10.06 -1.95 4.96
CA ASP A 20 10.16 -0.89 5.98
C ASP A 20 8.91 0.01 6.06
N HIS A 21 8.09 0.08 5.01
CA HIS A 21 6.84 0.83 4.99
C HIS A 21 5.61 0.03 5.42
N TRP A 22 5.75 -1.23 5.79
CA TRP A 22 4.62 -2.07 6.22
C TRP A 22 3.89 -1.53 7.44
N PHE A 23 4.59 -0.78 8.31
CA PHE A 23 3.97 -0.11 9.46
C PHE A 23 2.81 0.82 9.07
N LYS A 24 2.83 1.38 7.85
CA LYS A 24 1.73 2.23 7.35
C LYS A 24 0.41 1.45 7.20
N ASN A 25 0.48 0.13 7.08
CA ASN A 25 -0.72 -0.69 7.01
C ASN A 25 -1.39 -0.87 8.39
N ALA A 26 -0.73 -0.42 9.49
CA ALA A 26 -1.38 -0.32 10.80
C ALA A 26 -2.66 0.58 10.78
N PHE A 27 -2.77 1.47 9.80
CA PHE A 27 -4.00 2.27 9.60
C PHE A 27 -5.24 1.41 9.30
N MET A 28 -5.08 0.16 8.86
CA MET A 28 -6.20 -0.79 8.76
C MET A 28 -6.77 -1.18 10.14
N LEU A 29 -5.98 -1.08 11.21
CA LEU A 29 -6.43 -1.41 12.56
C LEU A 29 -7.61 -0.54 13.02
N LEU A 30 -7.78 0.66 12.45
CA LEU A 30 -8.98 1.46 12.72
C LEU A 30 -10.24 0.72 12.28
N GLY A 31 -10.22 0.08 11.10
CA GLY A 31 -11.32 -0.76 10.62
C GLY A 31 -11.56 -1.98 11.53
N VAL A 32 -10.48 -2.60 12.03
CA VAL A 32 -10.57 -3.72 12.99
C VAL A 32 -11.19 -3.25 14.30
N LEU A 33 -10.76 -2.12 14.84
CA LEU A 33 -11.30 -1.55 16.08
C LEU A 33 -12.79 -1.23 15.93
N LEU A 34 -13.19 -0.66 14.81
CA LEU A 34 -14.60 -0.41 14.52
C LEU A 34 -15.40 -1.72 14.43
N ALA A 35 -14.88 -2.74 13.73
CA ALA A 35 -15.53 -4.04 13.63
C ALA A 35 -15.77 -4.64 15.02
N VAL A 36 -14.76 -4.65 15.88
CA VAL A 36 -14.89 -5.13 17.27
C VAL A 36 -15.80 -4.26 18.11
N PHE A 37 -15.83 -2.95 17.89
CA PHE A 37 -16.75 -2.04 18.59
C PHE A 37 -18.22 -2.34 18.26
N TYR A 38 -18.52 -2.62 16.98
CA TYR A 38 -19.88 -2.97 16.56
C TYR A 38 -20.24 -4.41 16.93
N GLU A 39 -19.26 -5.31 16.92
CA GLU A 39 -19.43 -6.74 17.25
C GLU A 39 -18.39 -7.18 18.28
N PRO A 40 -18.61 -6.93 19.59
CA PRO A 40 -17.64 -7.28 20.63
C PRO A 40 -17.30 -8.78 20.71
N SER A 41 -18.16 -9.64 20.18
CA SER A 41 -17.91 -11.10 20.09
C SER A 41 -16.71 -11.46 19.19
N LEU A 42 -16.29 -10.55 18.31
CA LEU A 42 -15.09 -10.70 17.47
C LEU A 42 -13.79 -10.54 18.28
N PHE A 43 -13.85 -10.03 19.50
CA PHE A 43 -12.68 -9.91 20.36
C PHE A 43 -12.32 -11.28 20.94
N GLY A 44 -11.39 -11.98 20.29
CA GLY A 44 -10.98 -13.32 20.73
C GLY A 44 -9.91 -13.94 19.84
N TRP A 45 -9.42 -15.11 20.26
CA TRP A 45 -8.37 -15.86 19.56
C TRP A 45 -8.76 -16.30 18.14
N SER A 46 -10.04 -16.49 17.89
CA SER A 46 -10.58 -16.84 16.57
C SER A 46 -10.29 -15.78 15.51
N SER A 47 -10.20 -14.50 15.89
CA SER A 47 -9.91 -13.38 15.00
C SER A 47 -8.43 -13.20 14.67
N VAL A 48 -7.53 -13.81 15.43
CA VAL A 48 -6.07 -13.66 15.23
C VAL A 48 -5.64 -14.17 13.86
N ARG A 49 -6.08 -15.37 13.47
CA ARG A 49 -5.73 -15.94 12.17
C ARG A 49 -6.17 -15.08 11.00
N PRO A 50 -7.45 -14.67 10.86
CA PRO A 50 -7.87 -13.80 9.76
C PRO A 50 -7.15 -12.44 9.79
N LEU A 51 -6.85 -11.87 10.95
CA LEU A 51 -6.11 -10.62 11.04
C LEU A 51 -4.66 -10.76 10.55
N VAL A 52 -3.96 -11.83 10.89
CA VAL A 52 -2.60 -12.09 10.40
C VAL A 52 -2.61 -12.20 8.86
N ILE A 53 -3.55 -12.98 8.31
CA ILE A 53 -3.69 -13.13 6.85
C ILE A 53 -4.01 -11.77 6.21
N ALA A 54 -4.92 -10.99 6.80
CA ALA A 54 -5.31 -9.67 6.31
C ALA A 54 -4.13 -8.68 6.27
N VAL A 55 -3.33 -8.64 7.34
CA VAL A 55 -2.13 -7.79 7.39
C VAL A 55 -1.12 -8.22 6.33
N LEU A 56 -0.82 -9.50 6.22
CA LEU A 56 0.12 -10.02 5.21
C LEU A 56 -0.36 -9.74 3.79
N ALA A 57 -1.64 -9.99 3.47
CA ALA A 57 -2.23 -9.69 2.17
C ALA A 57 -2.12 -8.21 1.83
N THR A 58 -2.49 -7.34 2.76
CA THR A 58 -2.40 -5.88 2.59
C THR A 58 -0.97 -5.42 2.38
N CYS A 59 -0.01 -5.97 3.13
CA CYS A 59 1.40 -5.67 2.99
C CYS A 59 1.95 -6.08 1.62
N LEU A 60 1.61 -7.26 1.12
CA LEU A 60 2.03 -7.72 -0.20
C LEU A 60 1.45 -6.88 -1.33
N ILE A 61 0.15 -6.54 -1.27
CA ILE A 61 -0.51 -5.66 -2.25
C ILE A 61 0.13 -4.26 -2.22
N ALA A 62 0.39 -3.70 -1.05
CA ALA A 62 1.05 -2.40 -0.92
C ALA A 62 2.49 -2.44 -1.44
N SER A 63 3.25 -3.50 -1.17
CA SER A 63 4.61 -3.70 -1.70
C SER A 63 4.62 -3.78 -3.21
N SER A 64 3.65 -4.47 -3.82
CA SER A 64 3.46 -4.47 -5.27
C SER A 64 3.34 -3.04 -5.81
N ASN A 65 2.50 -2.19 -5.22
CA ASN A 65 2.37 -0.79 -5.61
C ASN A 65 3.67 0.01 -5.44
N TYR A 66 4.48 -0.27 -4.42
CA TYR A 66 5.78 0.39 -4.24
C TYR A 66 6.80 -0.02 -5.30
N VAL A 67 6.84 -1.29 -5.70
CA VAL A 67 7.67 -1.77 -6.80
C VAL A 67 7.33 -1.04 -8.09
N LEU A 68 6.03 -0.96 -8.44
CA LEU A 68 5.57 -0.25 -9.63
C LEU A 68 5.94 1.23 -9.58
N ASN A 69 5.74 1.88 -8.44
CA ASN A 69 6.08 3.29 -8.25
C ASN A 69 7.58 3.54 -8.52
N GLU A 70 8.47 2.75 -7.93
CA GLU A 70 9.91 2.95 -8.11
C GLU A 70 10.37 2.66 -9.53
N LEU A 71 9.77 1.66 -10.20
CA LEU A 71 10.03 1.39 -11.62
C LEU A 71 9.69 2.59 -12.51
N LEU A 72 8.50 3.18 -12.32
CA LEU A 72 8.01 4.27 -13.16
C LEU A 72 8.67 5.62 -12.83
N ASP A 73 9.15 5.81 -11.60
CA ASP A 73 9.85 7.02 -11.19
C ASP A 73 11.36 6.96 -11.48
N GLY A 74 11.92 5.78 -11.72
CA GLY A 74 13.34 5.56 -11.93
C GLY A 74 14.03 6.56 -12.87
N PRO A 75 13.49 6.87 -14.06
CA PRO A 75 14.09 7.87 -14.98
C PRO A 75 14.19 9.27 -14.36
N ARG A 76 13.19 9.72 -13.61
CA ARG A 76 13.19 11.03 -12.94
C ARG A 76 14.07 11.04 -11.69
N ASP A 77 14.00 9.96 -10.91
CA ASP A 77 14.76 9.82 -9.68
C ASP A 77 16.28 9.79 -9.92
N ARG A 78 16.75 9.45 -11.12
CA ARG A 78 18.18 9.57 -11.53
C ARG A 78 18.70 11.00 -11.47
N LEU A 79 17.84 11.99 -11.71
CA LEU A 79 18.19 13.42 -11.70
C LEU A 79 18.05 14.03 -10.30
N HIS A 80 17.41 13.33 -9.36
CA HIS A 80 17.17 13.84 -8.02
C HIS A 80 18.40 13.63 -7.11
N PRO A 81 18.84 14.64 -6.34
CA PRO A 81 20.06 14.55 -5.52
C PRO A 81 20.06 13.36 -4.55
N ASP A 82 18.94 13.07 -3.89
CA ASP A 82 18.84 12.02 -2.87
C ASP A 82 18.33 10.69 -3.41
N LYS A 83 17.40 10.73 -4.37
CA LYS A 83 16.72 9.51 -4.86
C LYS A 83 17.54 8.72 -5.89
N LYS A 84 18.58 9.31 -6.50
CA LYS A 84 19.49 8.66 -7.47
C LYS A 84 20.17 7.40 -6.92
N THR A 85 20.27 7.27 -5.60
CA THR A 85 20.88 6.13 -4.91
C THR A 85 19.93 4.94 -4.72
N ARG A 86 18.63 5.10 -5.02
CA ARG A 86 17.64 4.02 -4.96
C ARG A 86 18.00 2.88 -5.92
N PRO A 87 17.50 1.64 -5.68
CA PRO A 87 17.85 0.48 -6.50
C PRO A 87 17.60 0.64 -8.00
N VAL A 88 16.41 1.13 -8.40
CA VAL A 88 16.07 1.28 -9.81
C VAL A 88 16.86 2.42 -10.48
N PRO A 89 16.90 3.66 -9.97
CA PRO A 89 17.69 4.74 -10.55
C PRO A 89 19.18 4.42 -10.67
N SER A 90 19.74 3.71 -9.68
CA SER A 90 21.16 3.34 -9.65
C SER A 90 21.52 2.16 -10.58
N GLY A 91 20.54 1.56 -11.27
CA GLY A 91 20.79 0.46 -12.22
C GLY A 91 21.06 -0.91 -11.56
N ARG A 92 20.80 -1.06 -10.26
CA ARG A 92 20.99 -2.33 -9.52
C ARG A 92 19.88 -3.34 -9.75
N ILE A 93 18.83 -2.98 -10.48
CA ILE A 93 17.62 -3.78 -10.73
C ILE A 93 17.48 -4.03 -12.23
N ARG A 94 17.14 -5.25 -12.59
CA ARG A 94 16.69 -5.61 -13.94
C ARG A 94 15.19 -5.32 -14.05
N PRO A 95 14.71 -4.44 -14.95
CA PRO A 95 13.29 -4.07 -15.02
C PRO A 95 12.35 -5.25 -15.19
N ALA A 96 12.72 -6.24 -16.02
CA ALA A 96 11.90 -7.44 -16.24
C ALA A 96 11.66 -8.24 -14.95
N LEU A 97 12.69 -8.38 -14.10
CA LEU A 97 12.54 -9.08 -12.81
C LEU A 97 11.72 -8.27 -11.82
N ALA A 98 11.84 -6.94 -11.85
CA ALA A 98 11.00 -6.08 -10.99
C ALA A 98 9.53 -6.11 -11.41
N TYR A 99 9.22 -6.17 -12.71
CA TYR A 99 7.83 -6.39 -13.17
C TYR A 99 7.31 -7.77 -12.76
N ALA A 100 8.14 -8.80 -12.82
CA ALA A 100 7.79 -10.13 -12.33
C ALA A 100 7.51 -10.11 -10.81
N GLU A 101 8.34 -9.42 -10.04
CA GLU A 101 8.16 -9.21 -8.60
C GLU A 101 6.85 -8.46 -8.30
N TRP A 102 6.56 -7.38 -9.04
CA TRP A 102 5.31 -6.64 -8.95
C TRP A 102 4.09 -7.54 -9.07
N LEU A 103 4.06 -8.38 -10.13
CA LEU A 103 2.95 -9.32 -10.36
C LEU A 103 2.91 -10.43 -9.32
N ALA A 104 4.06 -10.98 -8.92
CA ALA A 104 4.13 -12.04 -7.93
C ALA A 104 3.62 -11.58 -6.55
N LEU A 105 4.01 -10.38 -6.11
CA LEU A 105 3.53 -9.78 -4.87
C LEU A 105 2.01 -9.52 -4.91
N ALA A 106 1.50 -8.99 -6.03
CA ALA A 106 0.07 -8.78 -6.23
C ALA A 106 -0.69 -10.12 -6.19
N ALA A 107 -0.23 -11.12 -6.96
CA ALA A 107 -0.86 -12.43 -7.02
C ALA A 107 -0.89 -13.13 -5.65
N ALA A 108 0.23 -13.11 -4.91
CA ALA A 108 0.30 -13.66 -3.56
C ALA A 108 -0.63 -12.93 -2.59
N GLY A 109 -0.64 -11.59 -2.63
CA GLY A 109 -1.55 -10.77 -1.83
C GLY A 109 -3.02 -11.05 -2.13
N PHE A 110 -3.39 -11.16 -3.41
CA PHE A 110 -4.77 -11.48 -3.81
C PHE A 110 -5.17 -12.92 -3.48
N ALA A 111 -4.26 -13.89 -3.58
CA ALA A 111 -4.53 -15.26 -3.16
C ALA A 111 -4.86 -15.33 -1.65
N LEU A 112 -4.09 -14.61 -0.82
CA LEU A 112 -4.40 -14.48 0.61
C LEU A 112 -5.71 -13.72 0.84
N ALA A 113 -5.98 -12.67 0.09
CA ALA A 113 -7.20 -11.89 0.21
C ALA A 113 -8.45 -12.74 -0.10
N LEU A 114 -8.40 -13.56 -1.16
CA LEU A 114 -9.47 -14.49 -1.52
C LEU A 114 -9.69 -15.59 -0.47
N SER A 115 -8.64 -16.01 0.24
CA SER A 115 -8.78 -16.99 1.33
C SER A 115 -9.56 -16.45 2.53
N LEU A 116 -9.72 -15.12 2.64
CA LEU A 116 -10.55 -14.50 3.67
C LEU A 116 -12.00 -14.37 3.18
N ASN A 117 -12.25 -13.49 2.25
CA ASN A 117 -13.56 -13.27 1.65
C ASN A 117 -13.51 -12.32 0.44
N VAL A 118 -14.60 -12.25 -0.32
CA VAL A 118 -14.71 -11.43 -1.52
C VAL A 118 -14.67 -9.92 -1.24
N PHE A 119 -15.18 -9.45 -0.10
CA PHE A 119 -15.18 -8.02 0.24
C PHE A 119 -13.78 -7.52 0.60
N PHE A 120 -13.02 -8.35 1.33
CA PHE A 120 -11.61 -8.08 1.58
C PHE A 120 -10.81 -8.07 0.28
N PHE A 121 -11.02 -9.05 -0.59
CA PHE A 121 -10.41 -9.09 -1.92
C PHE A 121 -10.74 -7.84 -2.74
N ALA A 122 -12.01 -7.44 -2.81
CA ALA A 122 -12.44 -6.24 -3.54
C ALA A 122 -11.77 -4.97 -2.99
N SER A 123 -11.63 -4.85 -1.67
CA SER A 123 -10.92 -3.75 -1.02
C SER A 123 -9.41 -3.76 -1.34
N GLY A 124 -8.79 -4.94 -1.37
CA GLY A 124 -7.40 -5.13 -1.79
C GLY A 124 -7.18 -4.78 -3.27
N LEU A 125 -8.12 -5.19 -4.13
CA LEU A 125 -8.10 -4.83 -5.55
C LEU A 125 -8.23 -3.31 -5.74
N MET A 126 -9.09 -2.65 -4.97
CA MET A 126 -9.22 -1.19 -4.97
C MET A 126 -7.91 -0.50 -4.56
N LEU A 127 -7.23 -1.01 -3.51
CA LEU A 127 -5.91 -0.52 -3.11
C LEU A 127 -4.87 -0.64 -4.24
N TRP A 128 -4.87 -1.76 -4.94
CA TRP A 128 -3.95 -2.02 -6.05
C TRP A 128 -4.25 -1.13 -7.26
N ILE A 129 -5.52 -1.01 -7.65
CA ILE A 129 -5.96 -0.12 -8.74
C ILE A 129 -5.59 1.33 -8.43
N MET A 130 -5.80 1.80 -7.20
CA MET A 130 -5.40 3.16 -6.82
C MET A 130 -3.89 3.38 -6.94
N GLY A 131 -3.07 2.36 -6.67
CA GLY A 131 -1.63 2.43 -6.94
C GLY A 131 -1.32 2.59 -8.44
N ILE A 132 -2.07 1.92 -9.31
CA ILE A 132 -1.94 2.06 -10.77
C ILE A 132 -2.38 3.48 -11.21
N VAL A 133 -3.57 3.92 -10.80
CA VAL A 133 -4.12 5.26 -11.10
C VAL A 133 -3.15 6.36 -10.67
N TYR A 134 -2.53 6.20 -9.51
CA TYR A 134 -1.56 7.15 -8.98
C TYR A 134 -0.26 7.22 -9.78
N ASN A 135 0.21 6.09 -10.33
CA ASN A 135 1.55 5.98 -10.90
C ASN A 135 1.61 5.90 -12.42
N VAL A 136 0.58 5.35 -13.09
CA VAL A 136 0.64 4.97 -14.50
C VAL A 136 0.02 6.03 -15.40
N PRO A 137 0.72 6.51 -16.46
CA PRO A 137 0.11 7.34 -17.50
C PRO A 137 -1.03 6.61 -18.22
N PRO A 138 -2.04 7.32 -18.74
CA PRO A 138 -2.18 8.78 -18.78
C PRO A 138 -2.72 9.39 -17.49
N LEU A 139 -3.24 8.59 -16.56
CA LEU A 139 -3.85 9.11 -15.33
C LEU A 139 -2.82 9.75 -14.41
N ARG A 140 -1.85 8.97 -13.96
CA ARG A 140 -0.70 9.40 -13.13
C ARG A 140 -1.02 10.60 -12.22
N THR A 141 -2.05 10.43 -11.37
CA THR A 141 -2.67 11.51 -10.58
C THR A 141 -1.69 12.24 -9.66
N LYS A 142 -0.57 11.61 -9.31
CA LYS A 142 0.50 12.24 -8.52
C LYS A 142 1.14 13.48 -9.17
N GLU A 143 0.91 13.70 -10.46
CA GLU A 143 1.45 14.86 -11.19
C GLU A 143 0.45 16.02 -11.30
N TRP A 144 -0.80 15.81 -10.86
CA TRP A 144 -1.85 16.80 -10.94
C TRP A 144 -2.09 17.46 -9.59
N PRO A 145 -1.97 18.79 -9.47
CA PRO A 145 -2.30 19.50 -8.24
C PRO A 145 -3.68 19.10 -7.73
N TYR A 146 -3.81 18.95 -6.41
CA TYR A 146 -5.00 18.48 -5.68
C TYR A 146 -5.38 17.01 -5.93
N LEU A 147 -5.25 16.47 -7.13
CA LEU A 147 -5.53 15.06 -7.41
C LEU A 147 -4.50 14.14 -6.75
N ASP A 148 -3.26 14.58 -6.60
CA ASP A 148 -2.23 13.83 -5.86
C ASP A 148 -2.66 13.65 -4.39
N VAL A 149 -3.15 14.71 -3.76
CA VAL A 149 -3.63 14.69 -2.37
C VAL A 149 -4.85 13.79 -2.22
N LEU A 150 -5.85 13.95 -3.09
CA LEU A 150 -7.10 13.20 -3.02
C LEU A 150 -6.89 11.71 -3.33
N SER A 151 -6.09 11.38 -4.35
CA SER A 151 -5.85 9.99 -4.75
C SER A 151 -4.91 9.25 -3.80
N GLU A 152 -3.94 9.93 -3.18
CA GLU A 152 -3.10 9.30 -2.15
C GLU A 152 -3.89 9.08 -0.85
N SER A 153 -4.69 10.06 -0.42
CA SER A 153 -5.45 9.99 0.82
C SER A 153 -6.60 8.96 0.79
N VAL A 154 -7.14 8.63 -0.40
CA VAL A 154 -8.19 7.59 -0.52
C VAL A 154 -7.70 6.21 -0.06
N ASN A 155 -6.40 5.99 0.00
CA ASN A 155 -5.84 4.77 0.57
C ASN A 155 -6.17 4.59 2.07
N ASN A 156 -6.52 5.67 2.80
CA ASN A 156 -6.92 5.58 4.21
C ASN A 156 -8.26 4.88 4.39
N PRO A 157 -9.36 5.33 3.76
CA PRO A 157 -10.63 4.59 3.84
C PRO A 157 -10.55 3.20 3.24
N ILE A 158 -9.74 2.97 2.20
CA ILE A 158 -9.54 1.61 1.67
C ILE A 158 -8.91 0.70 2.75
N ARG A 159 -7.93 1.19 3.52
CA ARG A 159 -7.37 0.43 4.64
C ARG A 159 -8.37 0.23 5.77
N LEU A 160 -9.27 1.17 6.02
CA LEU A 160 -10.38 0.98 6.96
C LEU A 160 -11.29 -0.17 6.49
N PHE A 161 -11.66 -0.21 5.22
CA PHE A 161 -12.44 -1.32 4.65
C PHE A 161 -11.70 -2.66 4.76
N LEU A 162 -10.40 -2.70 4.48
CA LEU A 162 -9.58 -3.90 4.67
C LEU A 162 -9.60 -4.38 6.12
N GLY A 163 -9.46 -3.48 7.08
CA GLY A 163 -9.53 -3.83 8.50
C GLY A 163 -10.91 -4.34 8.91
N TRP A 164 -11.98 -3.70 8.43
CA TRP A 164 -13.35 -4.11 8.69
C TRP A 164 -13.66 -5.49 8.09
N PHE A 165 -13.44 -5.65 6.79
CA PHE A 165 -13.75 -6.90 6.08
C PHE A 165 -12.79 -8.06 6.39
N ALA A 166 -11.74 -7.82 7.16
CA ALA A 166 -10.95 -8.91 7.74
C ALA A 166 -11.77 -9.75 8.72
N LEU A 167 -12.79 -9.15 9.37
CA LEU A 167 -13.59 -9.78 10.42
C LEU A 167 -15.10 -9.81 10.13
N VAL A 168 -15.65 -8.80 9.45
CA VAL A 168 -17.09 -8.61 9.23
C VAL A 168 -17.40 -8.67 7.73
N THR A 169 -18.37 -9.50 7.35
CA THR A 169 -18.74 -9.68 5.93
C THR A 169 -20.21 -9.41 5.62
N HIS A 170 -21.06 -9.28 6.64
CA HIS A 170 -22.51 -9.20 6.45
C HIS A 170 -23.05 -7.77 6.40
N HIS A 171 -22.24 -6.77 6.74
CA HIS A 171 -22.55 -5.36 6.55
C HIS A 171 -21.29 -4.52 6.28
N VAL A 172 -21.49 -3.33 5.74
CA VAL A 172 -20.41 -2.37 5.46
C VAL A 172 -20.17 -1.46 6.67
N PRO A 173 -18.94 -0.94 6.85
CA PRO A 173 -18.70 0.06 7.89
C PRO A 173 -19.50 1.34 7.60
N PRO A 174 -19.78 2.18 8.62
CA PRO A 174 -20.45 3.45 8.41
C PRO A 174 -19.71 4.32 7.38
N ILE A 175 -20.37 4.60 6.26
CA ILE A 175 -19.76 5.34 5.14
C ILE A 175 -19.34 6.75 5.57
N SER A 176 -20.08 7.37 6.49
CA SER A 176 -19.71 8.68 7.06
C SER A 176 -18.32 8.66 7.71
N LEU A 177 -17.96 7.57 8.41
CA LEU A 177 -16.63 7.42 9.02
C LEU A 177 -15.55 7.21 7.94
N ALA A 178 -15.84 6.45 6.89
CA ALA A 178 -14.92 6.28 5.78
C ALA A 178 -14.64 7.62 5.07
N ILE A 179 -15.67 8.43 4.83
CA ILE A 179 -15.53 9.77 4.24
C ILE A 179 -14.77 10.71 5.17
N ALA A 180 -15.10 10.73 6.46
CA ALA A 180 -14.39 11.56 7.45
C ALA A 180 -12.90 11.18 7.51
N TYR A 181 -12.60 9.89 7.47
CA TYR A 181 -11.22 9.39 7.49
C TYR A 181 -10.46 9.75 6.20
N TRP A 182 -11.15 9.74 5.05
CA TRP A 182 -10.58 10.24 3.80
C TRP A 182 -10.24 11.72 3.88
N MET A 183 -11.19 12.55 4.30
CA MET A 183 -11.01 14.00 4.39
C MET A 183 -9.92 14.39 5.40
N LEU A 184 -9.84 13.69 6.54
CA LEU A 184 -8.77 13.87 7.51
C LEU A 184 -7.39 13.53 6.88
N GLY A 185 -7.30 12.43 6.14
CA GLY A 185 -6.11 12.05 5.41
C GLY A 185 -5.72 13.08 4.33
N ALA A 186 -6.70 13.59 3.59
CA ALA A 186 -6.50 14.63 2.59
C ALA A 186 -5.98 15.93 3.23
N PHE A 187 -6.53 16.31 4.38
CA PHE A 187 -6.05 17.48 5.14
C PHE A 187 -4.57 17.34 5.52
N PHE A 188 -4.17 16.23 6.15
CA PHE A 188 -2.77 16.03 6.53
C PHE A 188 -1.84 15.96 5.31
N MET A 189 -2.29 15.38 4.20
CA MET A 189 -1.51 15.33 2.97
C MET A 189 -1.34 16.72 2.36
N ALA A 190 -2.40 17.54 2.35
CA ALA A 190 -2.35 18.91 1.89
C ALA A 190 -1.37 19.75 2.75
N MET A 191 -1.43 19.60 4.08
CA MET A 191 -0.49 20.27 5.00
C MET A 191 0.95 19.87 4.73
N LYS A 192 1.20 18.58 4.48
CA LYS A 192 2.54 18.09 4.11
C LYS A 192 3.02 18.75 2.80
N ARG A 193 2.17 18.78 1.77
CA ARG A 193 2.53 19.43 0.49
C ARG A 193 2.82 20.92 0.67
N PHE A 194 2.01 21.61 1.46
CA PHE A 194 2.26 23.02 1.78
C PHE A 194 3.59 23.26 2.48
N ALA A 195 4.02 22.35 3.34
CA ALA A 195 5.30 22.45 4.05
C ALA A 195 6.53 22.11 3.17
N GLU A 196 6.33 21.49 2.01
CA GLU A 196 7.38 21.16 1.04
C GLU A 196 7.68 22.33 0.06
N PHE A 197 6.86 23.39 0.06
CA PHE A 197 7.07 24.65 -0.69
C PHE A 197 7.69 25.75 0.16
#